data_3dc13b2cd5a2aaf0ff25e0608aeb7ff7
#
_entry.id   3dc13b2cd5a2aaf0ff25e0608aeb7ff7
#
_cell.length_a   1.000
_cell.length_b   1.000
_cell.length_c   1.000
_cell.angle_alpha   90.00
_cell.angle_beta   90.00
_cell.angle_gamma   90.00
#
_symmetry.space_group_name_H-M   'P 1'
#
loop_
_entity.id
_entity.type
_entity.pdbx_description
1 polymer ?
#
loop_
_entity_poly.entity_id
_entity_poly.type
_entity_poly.pdbx_seq_one_letter_code
_entity_poly.pdbx_strand_id
1 'polypeptide(L)'
;TDSYNFIHGEITKGRQVFIVYPLVEESEVLSLKAAVTEAKRLQHDVFPACKIGLLHGQMKSGDKDKIMTDFKERRYDILVSTVIIEVGIDIPNATVMVVEHAERFGLAQLHQLRGRIGRGSEQSYCLLFGNPKTNEARERLKIMTKTCDGFKIAEMDFKLRGPGEFFGTRQHGLPELKISDLIRDFPILKQARTDAFEIVSRDPHLTQITHQKIRQKVLEAFKDRLELISIG
;
A
#
# COMPACT_ATOMS: atom_id res chain seq x y z
N THR A 1 -23.03 -0.10 13.09
CA THR A 1 -23.15 -0.92 14.32
C THR A 1 -22.47 -2.28 14.13
N ASP A 2 -22.74 -3.00 13.07
CA ASP A 2 -22.22 -4.36 12.85
C ASP A 2 -20.68 -4.42 12.70
N SER A 3 -20.08 -3.45 12.03
CA SER A 3 -18.64 -3.39 11.85
C SER A 3 -17.88 -3.13 13.15
N TYR A 4 -18.39 -2.30 14.03
CA TYR A 4 -17.78 -2.07 15.36
C TYR A 4 -17.93 -3.29 16.27
N ASN A 5 -19.05 -4.00 16.19
CA ASN A 5 -19.22 -5.27 16.89
C ASN A 5 -18.22 -6.32 16.38
N PHE A 6 -17.99 -6.39 15.08
CA PHE A 6 -16.98 -7.26 14.50
C PHE A 6 -15.57 -6.91 15.01
N ILE A 7 -15.19 -5.62 14.98
CA ILE A 7 -13.90 -5.16 15.49
C ILE A 7 -13.73 -5.51 16.96
N HIS A 8 -14.76 -5.27 17.79
CA HIS A 8 -14.76 -5.64 19.20
C HIS A 8 -14.57 -7.14 19.39
N GLY A 9 -15.23 -7.96 18.58
CA GLY A 9 -15.07 -9.42 18.60
C GLY A 9 -13.64 -9.87 18.28
N GLU A 10 -12.96 -9.22 17.33
CA GLU A 10 -11.56 -9.53 17.01
C GLU A 10 -10.62 -9.08 18.15
N ILE A 11 -10.85 -7.91 18.75
CA ILE A 11 -10.08 -7.45 19.92
C ILE A 11 -10.23 -8.41 21.11
N THR A 12 -11.45 -8.88 21.36
CA THR A 12 -11.73 -9.85 22.44
C THR A 12 -10.98 -11.18 22.23
N LYS A 13 -10.70 -11.56 21.00
CA LYS A 13 -9.82 -12.71 20.65
C LYS A 13 -8.32 -12.38 20.82
N GLY A 14 -7.97 -11.20 21.31
CA GLY A 14 -6.59 -10.74 21.50
C GLY A 14 -5.92 -10.22 20.22
N ARG A 15 -6.70 -9.90 19.17
CA ARG A 15 -6.19 -9.30 17.93
C ARG A 15 -6.04 -7.80 18.06
N GLN A 16 -5.16 -7.22 17.24
CA GLN A 16 -4.94 -5.79 17.18
C GLN A 16 -5.50 -5.20 15.88
N VAL A 17 -5.85 -3.93 15.93
CA VAL A 17 -6.57 -3.22 14.87
C VAL A 17 -5.84 -1.96 14.47
N PHE A 18 -5.64 -1.76 13.18
CA PHE A 18 -5.29 -0.45 12.61
C PHE A 18 -6.54 0.28 12.15
N ILE A 19 -6.63 1.57 12.46
CA ILE A 19 -7.66 2.48 11.90
C ILE A 19 -6.94 3.63 11.22
N VAL A 20 -7.08 3.75 9.90
CA VAL A 20 -6.36 4.73 9.10
C VAL A 20 -7.32 5.78 8.56
N TYR A 21 -7.00 7.04 8.80
CA TYR A 21 -7.70 8.21 8.27
C TYR A 21 -6.88 8.84 7.14
N PRO A 22 -7.51 9.35 6.07
CA PRO A 22 -6.79 10.07 5.03
C PRO A 22 -6.23 11.39 5.54
N LEU A 23 -5.10 11.82 4.96
CA LEU A 23 -4.68 13.21 5.09
C LEU A 23 -5.63 14.09 4.28
N VAL A 24 -6.07 15.20 4.87
CA VAL A 24 -6.84 16.23 4.16
C VAL A 24 -5.84 17.13 3.44
N GLU A 25 -5.95 17.22 2.12
CA GLU A 25 -5.00 17.97 1.27
C GLU A 25 -4.89 19.44 1.64
N GLU A 26 -5.96 20.02 2.21
CA GLU A 26 -6.01 21.46 2.57
C GLU A 26 -5.21 21.82 3.83
N SER A 27 -4.98 20.90 4.77
CA SER A 27 -4.19 21.13 5.98
C SER A 27 -3.89 19.87 6.78
N GLU A 28 -2.60 19.58 6.98
CA GLU A 28 -2.15 18.54 7.93
C GLU A 28 -2.65 18.79 9.35
N VAL A 29 -2.82 20.06 9.74
CA VAL A 29 -3.32 20.43 11.07
C VAL A 29 -4.80 20.05 11.24
N LEU A 30 -5.63 20.22 10.19
CA LEU A 30 -7.02 19.80 10.21
C LEU A 30 -7.15 18.27 10.24
N SER A 31 -6.33 17.57 9.48
CA SER A 31 -6.26 16.10 9.50
C SER A 31 -5.91 15.58 10.88
N LEU A 32 -4.92 16.20 11.53
CA LEU A 32 -4.52 15.84 12.89
C LEU A 32 -5.65 16.08 13.90
N LYS A 33 -6.30 17.26 13.87
CA LYS A 33 -7.42 17.57 14.76
C LYS A 33 -8.55 16.56 14.57
N ALA A 34 -8.90 16.22 13.34
CA ALA A 34 -9.93 15.22 13.05
C ALA A 34 -9.55 13.84 13.63
N ALA A 35 -8.33 13.37 13.41
CA ALA A 35 -7.87 12.08 13.93
C ALA A 35 -7.82 12.04 15.46
N VAL A 36 -7.37 13.12 16.11
CA VAL A 36 -7.39 13.24 17.58
C VAL A 36 -8.82 13.19 18.11
N THR A 37 -9.74 13.91 17.46
CA THR A 37 -11.16 13.91 17.85
C THR A 37 -11.79 12.52 17.69
N GLU A 38 -11.52 11.87 16.56
CA GLU A 38 -12.02 10.53 16.31
C GLU A 38 -11.40 9.48 17.23
N ALA A 39 -10.11 9.56 17.53
CA ALA A 39 -9.46 8.68 18.50
C ALA A 39 -10.11 8.83 19.90
N LYS A 40 -10.42 10.06 20.32
CA LYS A 40 -11.15 10.30 21.59
C LYS A 40 -12.56 9.73 21.54
N ARG A 41 -13.30 9.95 20.46
CA ARG A 41 -14.64 9.37 20.26
C ARG A 41 -14.61 7.85 20.31
N LEU A 42 -13.67 7.24 19.60
CA LEU A 42 -13.49 5.78 19.63
C LEU A 42 -13.18 5.27 21.03
N GLN A 43 -12.32 5.97 21.79
CA GLN A 43 -11.96 5.60 23.16
C GLN A 43 -13.14 5.72 24.14
N HIS A 44 -13.96 6.79 24.03
CA HIS A 44 -15.00 7.05 25.00
C HIS A 44 -16.34 6.40 24.66
N ASP A 45 -16.72 6.45 23.36
CA ASP A 45 -18.09 6.12 22.94
C ASP A 45 -18.20 4.72 22.30
N VAL A 46 -17.09 4.19 21.74
CA VAL A 46 -17.15 2.96 20.94
C VAL A 46 -16.39 1.82 21.60
N PHE A 47 -15.16 2.08 22.05
CA PHE A 47 -14.27 1.07 22.63
C PHE A 47 -13.72 1.52 24.00
N PRO A 48 -14.56 1.77 25.01
CA PRO A 48 -14.12 2.32 26.29
C PRO A 48 -13.16 1.41 27.06
N ALA A 49 -13.25 0.12 26.85
CA ALA A 49 -12.37 -0.88 27.48
C ALA A 49 -11.04 -1.12 26.75
N CYS A 50 -10.89 -0.59 25.52
CA CYS A 50 -9.70 -0.79 24.71
C CYS A 50 -8.67 0.31 24.92
N LYS A 51 -7.38 -0.01 24.74
CA LYS A 51 -6.29 0.97 24.74
C LYS A 51 -6.04 1.44 23.32
N ILE A 52 -6.22 2.74 23.07
CA ILE A 52 -6.08 3.33 21.75
C ILE A 52 -4.81 4.18 21.69
N GLY A 53 -3.89 3.82 20.77
CA GLY A 53 -2.73 4.64 20.41
C GLY A 53 -3.06 5.54 19.22
N LEU A 54 -2.38 6.70 19.12
CA LEU A 54 -2.50 7.62 17.99
C LEU A 54 -1.14 7.88 17.36
N LEU A 55 -1.03 7.71 16.04
CA LEU A 55 0.17 7.94 15.24
C LEU A 55 -0.13 8.97 14.14
N HIS A 56 0.67 10.04 14.03
CA HIS A 56 0.46 11.06 13.01
C HIS A 56 1.76 11.67 12.47
N GLY A 57 1.67 12.31 11.30
CA GLY A 57 2.83 12.83 10.55
C GLY A 57 3.71 13.79 11.33
N GLN A 58 3.11 14.67 12.15
CA GLN A 58 3.81 15.73 12.89
C GLN A 58 4.57 15.24 14.13
N MET A 59 4.47 13.95 14.50
CA MET A 59 5.25 13.40 15.61
C MET A 59 6.72 13.29 15.24
N LYS A 60 7.60 13.46 16.24
CA LYS A 60 9.02 13.19 16.10
C LYS A 60 9.26 11.69 15.84
N SER A 61 10.33 11.36 15.12
CA SER A 61 10.63 9.96 14.76
C SER A 61 10.66 9.06 15.99
N GLY A 62 11.36 9.45 17.05
CA GLY A 62 11.44 8.66 18.28
C GLY A 62 10.11 8.40 18.97
N ASP A 63 9.15 9.35 18.89
CA ASP A 63 7.80 9.16 19.44
C ASP A 63 7.00 8.18 18.57
N LYS A 64 7.14 8.26 17.24
CA LYS A 64 6.54 7.30 16.30
C LYS A 64 7.06 5.89 16.57
N ASP A 65 8.38 5.74 16.69
CA ASP A 65 9.02 4.44 16.94
C ASP A 65 8.57 3.84 18.28
N LYS A 66 8.44 4.67 19.30
CA LYS A 66 7.94 4.26 20.62
C LYS A 66 6.49 3.75 20.52
N ILE A 67 5.58 4.49 19.87
CA ILE A 67 4.18 4.09 19.72
C ILE A 67 4.07 2.78 18.94
N MET A 68 4.86 2.63 17.87
CA MET A 68 4.88 1.41 17.08
C MET A 68 5.42 0.22 17.88
N THR A 69 6.45 0.44 18.70
CA THR A 69 6.97 -0.57 19.62
C THR A 69 5.93 -0.96 20.67
N ASP A 70 5.28 0.04 21.30
CA ASP A 70 4.22 -0.20 22.28
C ASP A 70 3.03 -0.95 21.67
N PHE A 71 2.69 -0.67 20.41
CA PHE A 71 1.66 -1.41 19.69
C PHE A 71 2.11 -2.85 19.40
N LYS A 72 3.33 -3.06 18.94
CA LYS A 72 3.90 -4.41 18.74
C LYS A 72 3.91 -5.23 20.03
N GLU A 73 4.20 -4.60 21.16
CA GLU A 73 4.21 -5.20 22.51
C GLU A 73 2.79 -5.37 23.11
N ARG A 74 1.74 -5.11 22.31
CA ARG A 74 0.33 -5.24 22.73
C ARG A 74 -0.08 -4.30 23.87
N ARG A 75 0.59 -3.15 24.00
CA ARG A 75 0.19 -2.11 24.96
C ARG A 75 -1.02 -1.31 24.47
N TYR A 76 -1.30 -1.37 23.17
CA TYR A 76 -2.47 -0.81 22.51
C TYR A 76 -3.22 -1.91 21.76
N ASP A 77 -4.55 -1.91 21.84
CA ASP A 77 -5.45 -2.80 21.12
C ASP A 77 -5.75 -2.25 19.73
N ILE A 78 -5.86 -0.91 19.65
CA ILE A 78 -6.15 -0.17 18.43
C ILE A 78 -5.08 0.88 18.21
N LEU A 79 -4.59 1.00 16.97
CA LEU A 79 -3.72 2.10 16.56
C LEU A 79 -4.43 2.93 15.49
N VAL A 80 -4.78 4.17 15.86
CA VAL A 80 -5.32 5.18 14.94
C VAL A 80 -4.17 5.90 14.26
N SER A 81 -4.21 6.04 12.92
CA SER A 81 -3.15 6.71 12.17
C SER A 81 -3.68 7.61 11.06
N THR A 82 -3.03 8.76 10.85
CA THR A 82 -3.28 9.65 9.69
C THR A 82 -2.21 9.53 8.61
N VAL A 83 -1.16 8.77 8.83
CA VAL A 83 -0.11 8.50 7.85
C VAL A 83 -0.26 7.09 7.31
N ILE A 84 0.12 6.90 6.06
CA ILE A 84 0.35 5.54 5.55
C ILE A 84 1.42 4.94 6.45
N ILE A 85 1.09 3.83 7.10
CA ILE A 85 2.01 3.15 8.01
C ILE A 85 3.12 2.55 7.15
N GLU A 86 4.10 3.39 6.80
CA GLU A 86 5.27 3.01 5.99
C GLU A 86 6.35 2.34 6.83
N VAL A 87 6.20 2.39 8.16
CA VAL A 87 7.21 1.86 9.08
C VAL A 87 7.32 0.37 8.88
N GLY A 88 8.51 -0.11 8.53
CA GLY A 88 8.84 -1.51 8.24
C GLY A 88 8.72 -2.48 9.42
N ILE A 89 7.89 -2.14 10.42
CA ILE A 89 7.63 -3.00 11.58
C ILE A 89 6.53 -3.99 11.21
N ASP A 90 6.89 -5.26 11.27
CA ASP A 90 5.96 -6.36 11.12
C ASP A 90 5.20 -6.59 12.45
N ILE A 91 3.86 -6.58 12.39
CA ILE A 91 2.98 -6.81 13.52
C ILE A 91 2.01 -7.95 13.18
N PRO A 92 2.43 -9.21 13.35
CA PRO A 92 1.63 -10.37 12.94
C PRO A 92 0.26 -10.44 13.62
N ASN A 93 0.13 -9.86 14.83
CA ASN A 93 -1.11 -9.83 15.58
C ASN A 93 -2.12 -8.77 15.12
N ALA A 94 -1.71 -7.81 14.29
CA ALA A 94 -2.61 -6.84 13.69
C ALA A 94 -3.32 -7.47 12.48
N THR A 95 -4.50 -8.01 12.73
CA THR A 95 -5.29 -8.76 11.75
C THR A 95 -6.43 -7.95 11.14
N VAL A 96 -6.76 -6.80 11.70
CA VAL A 96 -7.82 -5.94 11.18
C VAL A 96 -7.25 -4.58 10.76
N MET A 97 -7.53 -4.18 9.54
CA MET A 97 -7.28 -2.85 8.99
C MET A 97 -8.61 -2.19 8.69
N VAL A 98 -8.86 -1.05 9.29
CA VAL A 98 -9.99 -0.18 8.98
C VAL A 98 -9.45 1.02 8.22
N VAL A 99 -10.00 1.30 7.06
CA VAL A 99 -9.66 2.49 6.27
C VAL A 99 -10.90 3.39 6.23
N GLU A 100 -10.83 4.50 6.94
CA GLU A 100 -11.89 5.52 6.97
C GLU A 100 -11.78 6.43 5.75
N HIS A 101 -12.91 6.85 5.21
CA HIS A 101 -12.98 7.64 3.98
C HIS A 101 -12.17 7.01 2.83
N ALA A 102 -12.32 5.70 2.65
CA ALA A 102 -11.54 4.90 1.70
C ALA A 102 -11.63 5.42 0.25
N GLU A 103 -12.69 6.15 -0.11
CA GLU A 103 -12.85 6.81 -1.42
C GLU A 103 -11.79 7.89 -1.70
N ARG A 104 -11.13 8.40 -0.66
CA ARG A 104 -10.07 9.42 -0.78
C ARG A 104 -8.68 8.83 -1.08
N PHE A 105 -8.53 7.53 -0.93
CA PHE A 105 -7.27 6.84 -1.21
C PHE A 105 -7.19 6.36 -2.65
N GLY A 106 -5.99 6.41 -3.22
CA GLY A 106 -5.68 5.74 -4.47
C GLY A 106 -5.63 4.21 -4.31
N LEU A 107 -5.81 3.46 -5.41
CA LEU A 107 -5.75 2.00 -5.39
C LEU A 107 -4.40 1.47 -4.87
N ALA A 108 -3.30 2.08 -5.26
CA ALA A 108 -1.96 1.73 -4.77
C ALA A 108 -1.85 1.89 -3.25
N GLN A 109 -2.37 3.00 -2.69
CA GLN A 109 -2.36 3.26 -1.26
C GLN A 109 -3.21 2.24 -0.48
N LEU A 110 -4.43 1.96 -0.97
CA LEU A 110 -5.30 0.93 -0.36
C LEU A 110 -4.65 -0.45 -0.39
N HIS A 111 -3.97 -0.79 -1.48
CA HIS A 111 -3.24 -2.04 -1.59
C HIS A 111 -2.06 -2.11 -0.60
N GLN A 112 -1.30 -1.04 -0.47
CA GLN A 112 -0.21 -0.94 0.52
C GLN A 112 -0.72 -1.08 1.95
N LEU A 113 -1.82 -0.39 2.31
CA LEU A 113 -2.45 -0.50 3.63
C LEU A 113 -2.89 -1.94 3.90
N ARG A 114 -3.61 -2.57 2.96
CA ARG A 114 -4.01 -3.98 3.09
C ARG A 114 -2.81 -4.92 3.29
N GLY A 115 -1.69 -4.64 2.62
CA GLY A 115 -0.45 -5.42 2.77
C GLY A 115 0.26 -5.25 4.12
N ARG A 116 -0.26 -4.39 5.02
CA ARG A 116 0.28 -4.22 6.37
C ARG A 116 -0.32 -5.18 7.39
N ILE A 117 -1.37 -5.87 7.04
CA ILE A 117 -1.99 -6.93 7.85
C ILE A 117 -1.84 -8.28 7.16
N GLY A 118 -2.17 -9.36 7.86
CA GLY A 118 -2.13 -10.71 7.28
C GLY A 118 -0.74 -11.31 7.19
N ARG A 119 0.18 -10.90 8.05
CA ARG A 119 1.55 -11.42 8.12
C ARG A 119 1.74 -12.55 9.12
N GLY A 120 0.69 -12.91 9.82
CA GLY A 120 0.62 -14.06 10.71
C GLY A 120 -0.16 -15.22 10.09
N SER A 121 -0.41 -16.26 10.90
CA SER A 121 -1.22 -17.43 10.52
C SER A 121 -2.73 -17.17 10.55
N GLU A 122 -3.13 -16.04 11.14
CA GLU A 122 -4.53 -15.75 11.40
C GLU A 122 -5.21 -15.06 10.22
N GLN A 123 -6.51 -15.32 10.06
CA GLN A 123 -7.32 -14.64 9.06
C GLN A 123 -7.34 -13.13 9.31
N SER A 124 -7.08 -12.35 8.27
CA SER A 124 -7.04 -10.90 8.34
C SER A 124 -8.14 -10.26 7.50
N TYR A 125 -8.57 -9.08 7.93
CA TYR A 125 -9.72 -8.37 7.37
C TYR A 125 -9.38 -6.91 7.10
N CYS A 126 -9.62 -6.45 5.88
CA CYS A 126 -9.51 -5.04 5.52
C CYS A 126 -10.91 -4.46 5.29
N LEU A 127 -11.34 -3.60 6.19
CA LEU A 127 -12.65 -2.93 6.17
C LEU A 127 -12.50 -1.55 5.54
N LEU A 128 -13.21 -1.31 4.45
CA LEU A 128 -13.19 -0.04 3.75
C LEU A 128 -14.48 0.73 4.07
N PHE A 129 -14.36 1.79 4.87
CA PHE A 129 -15.47 2.71 5.14
C PHE A 129 -15.36 3.90 4.20
N GLY A 130 -16.47 4.23 3.55
CA GLY A 130 -16.48 5.34 2.62
C GLY A 130 -17.85 5.63 2.03
N ASN A 131 -18.00 6.83 1.48
CA ASN A 131 -19.17 7.26 0.76
C ASN A 131 -18.77 7.76 -0.64
N PRO A 132 -18.49 6.85 -1.59
CA PRO A 132 -18.00 7.22 -2.90
C PRO A 132 -19.08 7.96 -3.70
N LYS A 133 -18.83 9.23 -4.00
CA LYS A 133 -19.76 10.09 -4.74
C LYS A 133 -19.60 9.93 -6.26
N THR A 134 -18.42 9.55 -6.73
CA THR A 134 -18.11 9.38 -8.16
C THR A 134 -18.14 7.90 -8.57
N ASN A 135 -18.41 7.62 -9.84
CA ASN A 135 -18.35 6.26 -10.36
C ASN A 135 -16.94 5.68 -10.27
N GLU A 136 -15.92 6.50 -10.51
CA GLU A 136 -14.51 6.12 -10.40
C GLU A 136 -14.16 5.67 -8.98
N ALA A 137 -14.56 6.44 -7.94
CA ALA A 137 -14.34 6.07 -6.55
C ALA A 137 -15.05 4.74 -6.20
N ARG A 138 -16.28 4.53 -6.70
CA ARG A 138 -17.00 3.27 -6.53
C ARG A 138 -16.27 2.08 -7.15
N GLU A 139 -15.79 2.25 -8.39
CA GLU A 139 -15.05 1.17 -9.05
C GLU A 139 -13.72 0.88 -8.36
N ARG A 140 -12.99 1.90 -7.86
CA ARG A 140 -11.78 1.69 -7.05
C ARG A 140 -12.06 0.81 -5.82
N LEU A 141 -13.05 1.15 -5.02
CA LEU A 141 -13.39 0.37 -3.84
C LEU A 141 -13.84 -1.06 -4.20
N LYS A 142 -14.63 -1.20 -5.28
CA LYS A 142 -15.08 -2.50 -5.77
C LYS A 142 -13.91 -3.38 -6.26
N ILE A 143 -12.88 -2.80 -6.88
CA ILE A 143 -11.67 -3.52 -7.27
C ILE A 143 -10.97 -4.08 -6.04
N MET A 144 -10.80 -3.27 -5.00
CA MET A 144 -10.16 -3.68 -3.75
C MET A 144 -10.87 -4.84 -3.05
N THR A 145 -12.19 -4.95 -3.18
CA THR A 145 -12.96 -6.07 -2.61
C THR A 145 -12.92 -7.34 -3.46
N LYS A 146 -12.64 -7.22 -4.78
CA LYS A 146 -12.67 -8.36 -5.71
C LYS A 146 -11.35 -9.10 -5.87
N THR A 147 -10.22 -8.46 -5.62
CA THR A 147 -8.91 -9.07 -5.85
C THR A 147 -7.86 -8.64 -4.83
N CYS A 148 -6.99 -9.59 -4.48
CA CYS A 148 -5.77 -9.34 -3.71
C CYS A 148 -4.53 -9.26 -4.60
N ASP A 149 -4.65 -9.54 -5.89
CA ASP A 149 -3.56 -9.53 -6.85
C ASP A 149 -3.12 -8.09 -7.16
N GLY A 150 -1.92 -7.72 -6.70
CA GLY A 150 -1.35 -6.38 -6.89
C GLY A 150 -1.18 -5.98 -8.35
N PHE A 151 -0.97 -6.94 -9.26
CA PHE A 151 -0.87 -6.66 -10.69
C PHE A 151 -2.22 -6.30 -11.31
N LYS A 152 -3.28 -7.03 -10.92
CA LYS A 152 -4.63 -6.69 -11.35
C LYS A 152 -5.06 -5.34 -10.82
N ILE A 153 -4.66 -5.00 -9.58
CA ILE A 153 -4.93 -3.70 -8.99
C ILE A 153 -4.20 -2.60 -9.76
N ALA A 154 -2.92 -2.78 -10.07
CA ALA A 154 -2.15 -1.82 -10.86
C ALA A 154 -2.70 -1.64 -12.28
N GLU A 155 -3.10 -2.73 -12.94
CA GLU A 155 -3.76 -2.68 -14.24
C GLU A 155 -5.06 -1.87 -14.21
N MET A 156 -5.87 -2.08 -13.17
CA MET A 156 -7.13 -1.38 -13.01
C MET A 156 -6.93 0.08 -12.60
N ASP A 157 -5.94 0.39 -11.76
CA ASP A 157 -5.57 1.77 -11.41
C ASP A 157 -5.19 2.56 -12.66
N PHE A 158 -4.39 1.93 -13.52
CA PHE A 158 -3.99 2.50 -14.79
C PHE A 158 -5.18 2.74 -15.74
N LYS A 159 -6.12 1.78 -15.83
CA LYS A 159 -7.34 1.94 -16.64
C LYS A 159 -8.25 3.05 -16.13
N LEU A 160 -8.35 3.23 -14.82
CA LEU A 160 -9.18 4.27 -14.20
C LEU A 160 -8.61 5.67 -14.35
N ARG A 161 -7.29 5.82 -14.20
CA ARG A 161 -6.60 7.13 -14.34
C ARG A 161 -6.45 7.57 -15.79
N GLY A 162 -6.43 6.61 -16.71
CA GLY A 162 -6.14 6.88 -18.12
C GLY A 162 -4.67 7.22 -18.38
N PRO A 163 -4.25 7.31 -19.65
CA PRO A 163 -2.85 7.57 -20.02
C PRO A 163 -2.39 9.01 -19.72
N GLY A 164 -3.33 9.94 -19.53
CA GLY A 164 -3.00 11.37 -19.41
C GLY A 164 -2.22 11.77 -18.17
N GLU A 165 -2.45 11.15 -17.02
CA GLU A 165 -1.72 11.46 -15.78
C GLU A 165 -0.31 10.84 -15.74
N PHE A 166 -0.08 9.77 -16.48
CA PHE A 166 1.22 9.11 -16.51
C PHE A 166 2.29 9.91 -17.26
N PHE A 167 1.88 10.75 -18.20
CA PHE A 167 2.79 11.59 -18.99
C PHE A 167 3.09 12.97 -18.37
N GLY A 168 2.38 13.35 -17.30
CA GLY A 168 2.51 14.67 -16.65
C GLY A 168 3.73 14.85 -15.75
N THR A 169 4.35 13.80 -15.27
CA THR A 169 5.54 13.86 -14.42
C THR A 169 6.67 13.06 -15.05
N ARG A 170 7.65 13.75 -15.64
CA ARG A 170 8.95 13.18 -16.02
C ARG A 170 9.61 12.58 -14.77
N GLN A 171 9.37 11.32 -14.47
CA GLN A 171 10.23 10.58 -13.55
C GLN A 171 11.56 10.31 -14.28
N HIS A 172 12.59 11.01 -13.86
CA HIS A 172 13.97 10.74 -14.26
C HIS A 172 14.31 9.31 -13.84
N GLY A 173 14.51 8.41 -14.80
CA GLY A 173 15.11 7.11 -14.52
C GLY A 173 14.58 5.87 -15.24
N LEU A 174 13.50 5.95 -16.02
CA LEU A 174 13.14 4.86 -16.93
C LEU A 174 13.56 5.23 -18.35
N PRO A 175 14.21 4.31 -19.11
CA PRO A 175 14.46 4.55 -20.52
C PRO A 175 13.12 4.79 -21.22
N GLU A 176 13.04 5.84 -22.05
CA GLU A 176 11.88 6.11 -22.90
C GLU A 176 11.55 4.85 -23.70
N LEU A 177 10.39 4.27 -23.44
CA LEU A 177 9.87 3.22 -24.28
C LEU A 177 9.61 3.82 -25.66
N LYS A 178 10.43 3.48 -26.63
CA LYS A 178 10.43 4.08 -27.97
C LYS A 178 9.12 3.89 -28.74
N ILE A 179 8.30 2.92 -28.34
CA ILE A 179 7.06 2.55 -29.02
C ILE A 179 6.16 1.92 -27.96
N SER A 180 5.31 2.68 -27.29
CA SER A 180 4.27 1.99 -26.52
C SER A 180 3.13 2.93 -26.10
N ASP A 181 1.96 2.49 -26.44
CA ASP A 181 0.74 2.79 -25.72
C ASP A 181 0.64 1.77 -24.59
N LEU A 182 0.95 2.19 -23.34
CA LEU A 182 0.97 1.29 -22.18
C LEU A 182 -0.39 0.62 -21.92
N ILE A 183 -1.50 1.17 -22.42
CA ILE A 183 -2.82 0.55 -22.32
C ILE A 183 -2.97 -0.55 -23.36
N ARG A 184 -2.69 -0.22 -24.60
CA ARG A 184 -2.83 -1.15 -25.72
C ARG A 184 -1.83 -2.29 -25.63
N ASP A 185 -0.60 -1.97 -25.21
CA ASP A 185 0.53 -2.89 -25.24
C ASP A 185 0.76 -3.59 -23.89
N PHE A 186 -0.13 -3.38 -22.89
CA PHE A 186 -0.04 -4.05 -21.57
C PHE A 186 0.02 -5.58 -21.65
N PRO A 187 -0.73 -6.27 -22.54
CA PRO A 187 -0.58 -7.71 -22.72
C PRO A 187 0.83 -8.10 -23.18
N ILE A 188 1.47 -7.29 -24.04
CA ILE A 188 2.83 -7.50 -24.53
C ILE A 188 3.83 -7.32 -23.38
N LEU A 189 3.65 -6.30 -22.55
CA LEU A 189 4.49 -6.06 -21.37
C LEU A 189 4.42 -7.22 -20.37
N LYS A 190 3.21 -7.75 -20.14
CA LYS A 190 3.01 -8.92 -19.28
C LYS A 190 3.71 -10.16 -19.81
N GLN A 191 3.59 -10.42 -21.12
CA GLN A 191 4.27 -11.54 -21.77
C GLN A 191 5.79 -11.37 -21.71
N ALA A 192 6.31 -10.19 -22.11
CA ALA A 192 7.74 -9.90 -22.07
C ALA A 192 8.34 -10.07 -20.66
N ARG A 193 7.59 -9.71 -19.61
CA ARG A 193 7.99 -9.95 -18.22
C ARG A 193 8.08 -11.44 -17.92
N THR A 194 7.07 -12.22 -18.29
CA THR A 194 7.08 -13.69 -18.09
C THR A 194 8.27 -14.32 -18.77
N ASP A 195 8.51 -13.96 -20.02
CA ASP A 195 9.63 -14.47 -20.82
C ASP A 195 10.98 -14.07 -20.21
N ALA A 196 11.09 -12.82 -19.72
CA ALA A 196 12.31 -12.36 -19.06
C ALA A 196 12.62 -13.16 -17.78
N PHE A 197 11.62 -13.42 -16.93
CA PHE A 197 11.80 -14.26 -15.74
C PHE A 197 12.20 -15.70 -16.11
N GLU A 198 11.59 -16.26 -17.13
CA GLU A 198 11.93 -17.61 -17.59
C GLU A 198 13.38 -17.67 -18.11
N ILE A 199 13.81 -16.69 -18.91
CA ILE A 199 15.18 -16.59 -19.41
C ILE A 199 16.17 -16.46 -18.25
N VAL A 200 15.93 -15.53 -17.31
CA VAL A 200 16.84 -15.28 -16.18
C VAL A 200 16.89 -16.48 -15.24
N SER A 201 15.81 -17.21 -15.05
CA SER A 201 15.80 -18.43 -14.22
C SER A 201 16.65 -19.55 -14.81
N ARG A 202 16.71 -19.66 -16.15
CA ARG A 202 17.47 -20.70 -16.88
C ARG A 202 18.91 -20.27 -17.19
N ASP A 203 19.15 -18.99 -17.38
CA ASP A 203 20.44 -18.40 -17.74
C ASP A 203 20.65 -17.04 -17.05
N PRO A 204 20.94 -17.04 -15.73
CA PRO A 204 21.05 -15.83 -14.92
C PRO A 204 22.05 -14.81 -15.44
N HIS A 205 23.10 -15.26 -16.14
CA HIS A 205 24.17 -14.40 -16.67
C HIS A 205 24.04 -14.12 -18.17
N LEU A 206 22.97 -14.61 -18.83
CA LEU A 206 22.70 -14.46 -20.25
C LEU A 206 23.92 -14.91 -21.12
N THR A 207 24.50 -16.03 -20.78
CA THR A 207 25.72 -16.56 -21.43
C THR A 207 25.45 -17.43 -22.66
N GLN A 208 24.23 -17.95 -22.80
CA GLN A 208 23.83 -18.74 -23.94
C GLN A 208 23.85 -17.92 -25.23
N ILE A 209 24.22 -18.55 -26.34
CA ILE A 209 24.32 -17.89 -27.67
C ILE A 209 23.02 -17.17 -28.04
N THR A 210 21.86 -17.78 -27.73
CA THR A 210 20.53 -17.23 -28.00
C THR A 210 20.22 -15.97 -27.19
N HIS A 211 20.89 -15.77 -26.05
CA HIS A 211 20.63 -14.63 -25.12
C HIS A 211 21.68 -13.52 -25.23
N GLN A 212 22.74 -13.70 -26.02
CA GLN A 212 23.83 -12.70 -26.14
C GLN A 212 23.34 -11.32 -26.58
N LYS A 213 22.39 -11.27 -27.52
CA LYS A 213 21.80 -9.98 -27.96
C LYS A 213 21.04 -9.27 -26.85
N ILE A 214 20.32 -10.03 -26.00
CA ILE A 214 19.63 -9.49 -24.84
C ILE A 214 20.66 -8.95 -23.86
N ARG A 215 21.72 -9.71 -23.56
CA ARG A 215 22.81 -9.27 -22.69
C ARG A 215 23.43 -7.97 -23.15
N GLN A 216 23.78 -7.89 -24.45
CA GLN A 216 24.34 -6.66 -25.00
C GLN A 216 23.43 -5.46 -24.81
N LYS A 217 22.12 -5.61 -25.10
CA LYS A 217 21.12 -4.53 -24.92
C LYS A 217 20.94 -4.12 -23.47
N VAL A 218 20.94 -5.06 -22.53
CA VAL A 218 20.89 -4.78 -21.09
C VAL A 218 22.12 -4.00 -20.65
N LEU A 219 23.33 -4.43 -21.05
CA LEU A 219 24.57 -3.74 -20.71
C LEU A 219 24.62 -2.33 -21.30
N GLU A 220 24.19 -2.13 -22.56
CA GLU A 220 24.08 -0.81 -23.17
C GLU A 220 23.09 0.10 -22.44
N ALA A 221 21.93 -0.42 -22.07
CA ALA A 221 20.85 0.36 -21.43
C ALA A 221 21.14 0.74 -19.96
N PHE A 222 21.93 -0.05 -19.25
CA PHE A 222 22.17 0.11 -17.80
C PHE A 222 23.64 0.35 -17.46
N LYS A 223 24.47 0.72 -18.43
CA LYS A 223 25.92 0.93 -18.26
C LYS A 223 26.26 1.78 -17.04
N ASP A 224 25.64 2.94 -16.92
CA ASP A 224 25.91 3.91 -15.83
C ASP A 224 25.42 3.43 -14.45
N ARG A 225 24.45 2.50 -14.41
CA ARG A 225 23.92 1.94 -13.15
C ARG A 225 24.70 0.72 -12.68
N LEU A 226 25.25 -0.07 -13.60
CA LEU A 226 26.06 -1.24 -13.27
C LEU A 226 27.41 -0.84 -12.67
N GLU A 227 27.97 0.31 -13.07
CA GLU A 227 29.18 0.86 -12.46
C GLU A 227 28.97 1.26 -10.99
N LEU A 228 27.78 1.70 -10.60
CA LEU A 228 27.43 2.05 -9.21
C LEU A 228 27.30 0.81 -8.30
N ILE A 229 26.93 -0.34 -8.84
CA ILE A 229 26.77 -1.60 -8.09
C ILE A 229 28.14 -2.28 -7.83
N SER A 230 29.14 -2.00 -8.65
CA SER A 230 30.49 -2.55 -8.50
C SER A 230 31.38 -1.78 -7.52
N ILE A 231 30.90 -0.68 -6.93
CA ILE A 231 31.63 0.20 -5.99
C ILE A 231 31.13 0.01 -4.54
N GLY A 232 30.15 -0.89 -4.27
CA GLY A 232 29.58 -1.16 -2.94
C GLY A 232 30.05 -2.47 -2.30
#